data_13ada2ab1cb2e2f73a67c37c83bb9c3d
#
_entry.id   13ada2ab1cb2e2f73a67c37c83bb9c3d
#
_cell.length_a   1.000
_cell.length_b   1.000
_cell.length_c   1.000
_cell.angle_alpha   90.00
_cell.angle_beta   90.00
_cell.angle_gamma   90.00
#
_symmetry.space_group_name_H-M   'P 1'
#
loop_
_entity.id
_entity.type
_entity.pdbx_description
1 polymer ?
#
loop_
_entity_poly.entity_id
_entity_poly.type
_entity_poly.pdbx_seq_one_letter_code
_entity_poly.pdbx_strand_id
1 'polypeptide(L)'
;MKQHILVVDDEPPIRELLQAYFLKHGYEVTTAKDAAEALRLTDEVSLHLVILDVLLPDSDGLEILEKIKAAHPNLPIIIMTGIGFDEELLQESIQKGASGYVSKTLPLDQLLMEVHRTLKFKAGRQ
;
A
#
# COMPACT_ATOMS: atom_id res chain seq x y z
N MET A 1 -3.42 -8.54 18.74
CA MET A 1 -4.17 -8.52 17.46
C MET A 1 -3.22 -8.32 16.30
N LYS A 2 -3.46 -9.05 15.22
CA LYS A 2 -2.66 -8.89 14.01
C LYS A 2 -3.04 -7.61 13.28
N GLN A 3 -2.06 -6.93 12.76
CA GLN A 3 -2.30 -5.77 11.89
C GLN A 3 -2.66 -6.26 10.48
N HIS A 4 -3.53 -5.54 9.82
CA HIS A 4 -4.12 -5.95 8.55
C HIS A 4 -3.63 -5.04 7.43
N ILE A 5 -3.04 -5.65 6.40
CA ILE A 5 -2.48 -4.96 5.24
C ILE A 5 -3.35 -5.25 4.03
N LEU A 6 -3.67 -4.22 3.25
CA LEU A 6 -4.28 -4.36 1.93
C LEU A 6 -3.19 -4.19 0.87
N VAL A 7 -3.08 -5.16 -0.03
CA VAL A 7 -2.15 -5.10 -1.17
C VAL A 7 -2.96 -4.89 -2.44
N VAL A 8 -2.71 -3.79 -3.13
CA VAL A 8 -3.41 -3.43 -4.36
C VAL A 8 -2.43 -3.51 -5.53
N ASP A 9 -2.61 -4.50 -6.40
CA ASP A 9 -1.74 -4.72 -7.55
C ASP A 9 -2.51 -5.57 -8.58
N ASP A 10 -2.42 -5.22 -9.85
CA ASP A 10 -3.11 -5.95 -10.90
C ASP A 10 -2.40 -7.23 -11.34
N GLU A 11 -1.16 -7.43 -10.91
CA GLU A 11 -0.37 -8.60 -11.27
C GLU A 11 -0.57 -9.72 -10.24
N PRO A 12 -1.23 -10.84 -10.63
CA PRO A 12 -1.48 -11.94 -9.69
C PRO A 12 -0.23 -12.48 -8.99
N PRO A 13 0.92 -12.67 -9.67
CA PRO A 13 2.12 -13.15 -8.98
C PRO A 13 2.59 -12.24 -7.86
N ILE A 14 2.46 -10.93 -8.05
CA ILE A 14 2.86 -9.96 -7.01
C ILE A 14 1.92 -10.04 -5.82
N ARG A 15 0.61 -10.09 -6.07
CA ARG A 15 -0.37 -10.23 -4.98
C ARG A 15 -0.13 -11.48 -4.17
N GLU A 16 0.08 -12.61 -4.86
CA GLU A 16 0.31 -13.90 -4.19
C GLU A 16 1.60 -13.88 -3.38
N LEU A 17 2.65 -13.33 -3.95
CA LEU A 17 3.96 -13.25 -3.28
C LEU A 17 3.86 -12.41 -2.00
N LEU A 18 3.29 -11.22 -2.10
CA LEU A 18 3.21 -10.32 -0.96
C LEU A 18 2.25 -10.85 0.10
N GLN A 19 1.14 -11.46 -0.31
CA GLN A 19 0.22 -12.07 0.63
C GLN A 19 0.90 -13.16 1.45
N ALA A 20 1.58 -14.09 0.77
CA ALA A 20 2.26 -15.19 1.46
C ALA A 20 3.35 -14.67 2.38
N TYR A 21 4.11 -13.69 1.91
CA TYR A 21 5.23 -13.16 2.68
C TYR A 21 4.76 -12.47 3.97
N PHE A 22 3.77 -11.58 3.86
CA PHE A 22 3.29 -10.85 5.04
C PHE A 22 2.49 -11.75 6.00
N LEU A 23 1.75 -12.72 5.48
CA LEU A 23 1.10 -13.71 6.33
C LEU A 23 2.12 -14.46 7.17
N LYS A 24 3.24 -14.85 6.55
CA LYS A 24 4.32 -15.54 7.26
C LYS A 24 4.91 -14.69 8.38
N HIS A 25 4.90 -13.38 8.23
CA HIS A 25 5.47 -12.46 9.20
C HIS A 25 4.46 -11.90 10.19
N GLY A 26 3.30 -12.53 10.30
CA GLY A 26 2.35 -12.23 11.38
C GLY A 26 1.30 -11.18 11.06
N TYR A 27 1.14 -10.81 9.80
CA TYR A 27 0.09 -9.88 9.39
C TYR A 27 -1.11 -10.61 8.82
N GLU A 28 -2.28 -9.99 8.91
CA GLU A 28 -3.41 -10.38 8.09
C GLU A 28 -3.30 -9.61 6.77
N VAL A 29 -3.68 -10.24 5.66
CA VAL A 29 -3.54 -9.65 4.33
C VAL A 29 -4.81 -9.84 3.52
N THR A 30 -5.29 -8.75 2.94
CA THR A 30 -6.34 -8.76 1.93
C THR A 30 -5.74 -8.21 0.64
N THR A 31 -6.15 -8.70 -0.51
CA THR A 31 -5.64 -8.23 -1.79
C THR A 31 -6.74 -7.64 -2.65
N ALA A 32 -6.36 -6.67 -3.49
CA ALA A 32 -7.25 -6.08 -4.48
C ALA A 32 -6.53 -6.03 -5.82
N LYS A 33 -7.26 -6.29 -6.89
CA LYS A 33 -6.67 -6.34 -8.24
C LYS A 33 -6.83 -5.05 -9.03
N ASP A 34 -7.68 -4.14 -8.56
CA ASP A 34 -7.97 -2.89 -9.27
C ASP A 34 -8.46 -1.82 -8.29
N ALA A 35 -8.68 -0.62 -8.81
CA ALA A 35 -9.08 0.52 -8.01
C ALA A 35 -10.47 0.34 -7.39
N ALA A 36 -11.41 -0.19 -8.14
CA ALA A 36 -12.78 -0.38 -7.64
C ALA A 36 -12.78 -1.30 -6.41
N GLU A 37 -12.06 -2.41 -6.50
CA GLU A 37 -11.97 -3.35 -5.41
C GLU A 37 -11.24 -2.75 -4.21
N ALA A 38 -10.17 -1.99 -4.47
CA ALA A 38 -9.42 -1.32 -3.41
C ALA A 38 -10.29 -0.33 -2.63
N LEU A 39 -11.05 0.49 -3.33
CA LEU A 39 -11.93 1.47 -2.69
C LEU A 39 -13.02 0.78 -1.86
N ARG A 40 -13.60 -0.28 -2.39
CA ARG A 40 -14.60 -1.05 -1.66
C ARG A 40 -14.02 -1.65 -0.37
N LEU A 41 -12.84 -2.26 -0.48
CA LEU A 41 -12.22 -2.94 0.65
C LEU A 41 -11.74 -1.97 1.74
N THR A 42 -11.30 -0.77 1.37
CA THR A 42 -10.91 0.21 2.38
C THR A 42 -12.10 0.66 3.22
N ASP A 43 -13.30 0.60 2.69
CA ASP A 43 -14.51 0.93 3.44
C ASP A 43 -15.06 -0.25 4.23
N GLU A 44 -14.87 -1.48 3.75
CA GLU A 44 -15.47 -2.67 4.35
C GLU A 44 -14.59 -3.38 5.36
N VAL A 45 -13.28 -3.24 5.24
CA VAL A 45 -12.32 -3.97 6.08
C VAL A 45 -11.55 -3.00 6.95
N SER A 46 -11.36 -3.38 8.21
CA SER A 46 -10.54 -2.58 9.13
C SER A 46 -9.08 -2.80 8.81
N LEU A 47 -8.45 -1.82 8.20
CA LEU A 47 -7.08 -1.91 7.70
C LEU A 47 -6.13 -1.03 8.51
N HIS A 48 -4.87 -1.46 8.57
CA HIS A 48 -3.81 -0.72 9.26
C HIS A 48 -2.82 -0.09 8.28
N LEU A 49 -2.75 -0.60 7.04
CA LEU A 49 -1.83 -0.10 6.04
C LEU A 49 -2.26 -0.58 4.66
N VAL A 50 -2.01 0.24 3.64
CA VAL A 50 -2.25 -0.13 2.24
C VAL A 50 -0.92 -0.05 1.48
N ILE A 51 -0.62 -1.08 0.69
CA ILE A 51 0.45 -1.05 -0.30
C ILE A 51 -0.25 -0.93 -1.66
N LEU A 52 0.00 0.16 -2.36
CA LEU A 52 -0.78 0.56 -3.53
C LEU A 52 0.10 0.71 -4.76
N ASP A 53 -0.16 -0.10 -5.80
CA ASP A 53 0.49 0.04 -7.09
C ASP A 53 -0.01 1.31 -7.78
N VAL A 54 0.90 2.10 -8.35
CA VAL A 54 0.51 3.32 -9.06
C VAL A 54 -0.13 3.06 -10.42
N LEU A 55 0.19 1.92 -11.04
CA LEU A 55 -0.35 1.59 -12.37
C LEU A 55 -1.42 0.53 -12.23
N LEU A 56 -2.67 0.95 -12.24
CA LEU A 56 -3.83 0.07 -12.16
C LEU A 56 -4.60 0.10 -13.48
N PRO A 57 -5.29 -0.98 -13.85
CA PRO A 57 -5.95 -1.06 -15.16
C PRO A 57 -7.12 -0.09 -15.31
N ASP A 58 -7.78 0.26 -14.21
CA ASP A 58 -9.01 1.06 -14.23
C ASP A 58 -8.83 2.48 -13.72
N SER A 59 -7.65 2.83 -13.22
CA SER A 59 -7.44 4.18 -12.67
C SER A 59 -5.96 4.46 -12.43
N ASP A 60 -5.65 5.75 -12.29
CA ASP A 60 -4.35 6.21 -11.84
C ASP A 60 -4.23 5.96 -10.33
N GLY A 61 -3.15 5.29 -9.91
CA GLY A 61 -2.92 4.99 -8.50
C GLY A 61 -2.87 6.22 -7.61
N LEU A 62 -2.38 7.36 -8.13
CA LEU A 62 -2.34 8.60 -7.35
C LEU A 62 -3.74 9.14 -7.09
N GLU A 63 -4.64 8.97 -8.04
CA GLU A 63 -6.04 9.34 -7.86
C GLU A 63 -6.70 8.51 -6.76
N ILE A 64 -6.39 7.21 -6.74
CA ILE A 64 -6.88 6.30 -5.72
C ILE A 64 -6.30 6.65 -4.34
N LEU A 65 -5.02 6.99 -4.30
CA LEU A 65 -4.37 7.47 -3.08
C LEU A 65 -5.14 8.65 -2.49
N GLU A 66 -5.47 9.65 -3.31
CA GLU A 66 -6.22 10.81 -2.86
C GLU A 66 -7.59 10.43 -2.32
N LYS A 67 -8.30 9.54 -3.01
CA LYS A 67 -9.63 9.11 -2.59
C LYS A 67 -9.60 8.36 -1.27
N ILE A 68 -8.63 7.47 -1.11
CA ILE A 68 -8.50 6.71 0.14
C ILE A 68 -8.14 7.66 1.29
N LYS A 69 -7.21 8.58 1.07
CA LYS A 69 -6.81 9.52 2.12
C LYS A 69 -7.93 10.49 2.49
N ALA A 70 -8.77 10.86 1.54
CA ALA A 70 -9.93 11.71 1.84
C ALA A 70 -10.92 11.01 2.76
N ALA A 71 -11.16 9.72 2.52
CA ALA A 71 -12.11 8.93 3.32
C ALA A 71 -11.48 8.39 4.61
N HIS A 72 -10.17 8.08 4.58
CA HIS A 72 -9.46 7.46 5.69
C HIS A 72 -8.14 8.20 5.94
N PRO A 73 -8.18 9.42 6.48
CA PRO A 73 -6.98 10.28 6.57
C PRO A 73 -5.86 9.72 7.46
N ASN A 74 -6.20 8.79 8.35
CA ASN A 74 -5.21 8.21 9.25
C ASN A 74 -4.65 6.88 8.77
N LEU A 75 -5.11 6.38 7.63
CA LEU A 75 -4.65 5.10 7.07
C LEU A 75 -3.35 5.33 6.29
N PRO A 76 -2.22 4.76 6.73
CA PRO A 76 -0.97 4.92 6.00
C PRO A 76 -0.99 4.16 4.68
N ILE A 77 -0.44 4.76 3.64
CA ILE A 77 -0.40 4.18 2.29
C ILE A 77 1.03 4.26 1.78
N ILE A 78 1.58 3.10 1.40
CA ILE A 78 2.88 3.02 0.74
C ILE A 78 2.63 2.82 -0.74
N ILE A 79 3.15 3.73 -1.57
CA ILE A 79 3.07 3.61 -3.02
C ILE A 79 4.15 2.65 -3.49
N MET A 80 3.77 1.72 -4.37
CA MET A 80 4.70 0.76 -4.97
C MET A 80 4.66 0.92 -6.48
N THR A 81 5.82 0.93 -7.13
CA THR A 81 5.89 1.15 -8.57
C THR A 81 6.86 0.18 -9.25
N GLY A 82 6.48 -0.30 -10.43
CA GLY A 82 7.34 -1.11 -11.28
C GLY A 82 8.20 -0.30 -12.23
N ILE A 83 7.95 0.99 -12.38
CA ILE A 83 8.84 1.87 -13.15
C ILE A 83 9.95 2.34 -12.23
N GLY A 84 11.13 2.64 -12.76
CA GLY A 84 12.27 3.03 -11.97
C GLY A 84 12.01 4.29 -11.13
N PHE A 85 13.01 4.75 -10.42
CA PHE A 85 12.88 5.94 -9.59
C PHE A 85 12.44 7.14 -10.42
N ASP A 86 11.40 7.82 -9.98
CA ASP A 86 10.84 8.99 -10.63
C ASP A 86 10.59 10.04 -9.55
N GLU A 87 11.37 11.12 -9.57
CA GLU A 87 11.30 12.14 -8.55
C GLU A 87 9.97 12.89 -8.57
N GLU A 88 9.40 13.14 -9.76
CA GLU A 88 8.11 13.81 -9.86
C GLU A 88 7.01 12.95 -9.22
N LEU A 89 7.03 11.65 -9.50
CA LEU A 89 6.05 10.72 -8.94
C LEU A 89 6.20 10.63 -7.42
N LEU A 90 7.44 10.60 -6.92
CA LEU A 90 7.71 10.61 -5.49
C LEU A 90 7.13 11.85 -4.83
N GLN A 91 7.42 13.03 -5.37
CA GLN A 91 6.95 14.30 -4.82
C GLN A 91 5.42 14.37 -4.84
N GLU A 92 4.83 13.98 -5.95
CA GLU A 92 3.38 13.98 -6.11
C GLU A 92 2.71 13.03 -5.12
N SER A 93 3.30 11.84 -4.94
CA SER A 93 2.79 10.85 -3.98
C SER A 93 2.79 11.40 -2.56
N ILE A 94 3.89 12.04 -2.16
CA ILE A 94 4.01 12.63 -0.82
C ILE A 94 3.00 13.75 -0.64
N GLN A 95 2.85 14.63 -1.62
CA GLN A 95 1.88 15.73 -1.56
C GLN A 95 0.45 15.22 -1.42
N LYS A 96 0.14 14.06 -2.01
CA LYS A 96 -1.18 13.47 -1.93
C LYS A 96 -1.38 12.59 -0.70
N GLY A 97 -0.38 12.51 0.17
CA GLY A 97 -0.52 11.87 1.47
C GLY A 97 0.10 10.49 1.62
N ALA A 98 0.94 10.05 0.67
CA ALA A 98 1.62 8.76 0.80
C ALA A 98 2.59 8.79 1.97
N SER A 99 2.66 7.68 2.70
CA SER A 99 3.59 7.48 3.81
C SER A 99 4.93 6.95 3.36
N GLY A 100 5.00 6.37 2.15
CA GLY A 100 6.22 5.82 1.60
C GLY A 100 6.10 5.58 0.11
N TYR A 101 7.23 5.34 -0.53
CA TYR A 101 7.32 5.12 -1.97
C TYR A 101 8.43 4.09 -2.19
N VAL A 102 8.08 2.93 -2.76
CA VAL A 102 9.03 1.85 -2.95
C VAL A 102 8.94 1.28 -4.35
N SER A 103 10.01 0.64 -4.80
CA SER A 103 10.04 -0.07 -6.07
C SER A 103 9.51 -1.49 -5.91
N LYS A 104 8.83 -2.03 -6.92
CA LYS A 104 8.42 -3.44 -6.94
C LYS A 104 9.62 -4.39 -6.92
N THR A 105 10.82 -3.91 -7.24
CA THR A 105 12.04 -4.71 -7.20
C THR A 105 12.74 -4.67 -5.85
N LEU A 106 12.20 -3.92 -4.88
CA LEU A 106 12.77 -3.86 -3.54
C LEU A 106 12.76 -5.26 -2.91
N PRO A 107 13.87 -5.72 -2.32
CA PRO A 107 13.88 -7.01 -1.63
C PRO A 107 12.79 -7.08 -0.56
N LEU A 108 12.16 -8.25 -0.41
CA LEU A 108 11.02 -8.41 0.48
C LEU A 108 11.34 -8.06 1.94
N ASP A 109 12.54 -8.38 2.41
CA ASP A 109 12.92 -8.03 3.78
C ASP A 109 13.02 -6.52 3.97
N GLN A 110 13.41 -5.78 2.94
CA GLN A 110 13.44 -4.32 3.01
C GLN A 110 12.02 -3.74 2.94
N LEU A 111 11.14 -4.34 2.16
CA LEU A 111 9.74 -3.93 2.13
C LEU A 111 9.09 -4.19 3.51
N LEU A 112 9.39 -5.32 4.12
CA LEU A 112 8.92 -5.63 5.47
C LEU A 112 9.38 -4.56 6.47
N MET A 113 10.63 -4.12 6.37
CA MET A 113 11.16 -3.06 7.23
C MET A 113 10.41 -1.74 7.03
N GLU A 114 10.11 -1.39 5.78
CA GLU A 114 9.34 -0.18 5.49
C GLU A 114 7.92 -0.25 6.07
N VAL A 115 7.27 -1.38 5.93
CA VAL A 115 5.95 -1.61 6.51
C VAL A 115 6.00 -1.49 8.02
N HIS A 116 6.95 -2.17 8.64
CA HIS A 116 7.13 -2.18 10.09
C HIS A 116 7.38 -0.77 10.62
N ARG A 117 8.28 -0.04 9.97
CA ARG A 117 8.61 1.34 10.35
C ARG A 117 7.40 2.25 10.24
N THR A 118 6.65 2.13 9.16
CA THR A 118 5.44 2.95 8.94
C THR A 118 4.40 2.69 10.01
N LEU A 119 4.14 1.43 10.34
CA LEU A 119 3.17 1.06 11.36
C LEU A 119 3.62 1.48 12.75
N LYS A 120 4.90 1.32 13.04
CA LYS A 120 5.47 1.72 14.33
C LYS A 120 5.43 3.23 14.52
N PHE A 121 5.77 3.99 13.48
CA PHE A 121 5.70 5.44 13.53
C PHE A 121 4.28 5.91 13.79
N LYS A 122 3.29 5.32 13.11
CA LYS A 122 1.89 5.64 13.29
C LYS A 122 1.45 5.39 14.74
N ALA A 123 1.81 4.24 15.29
CA ALA A 123 1.47 3.89 16.68
C ALA A 123 2.14 4.84 17.67
N GLY A 124 3.39 5.23 17.39
CA GLY A 124 4.14 6.13 18.27
C GLY A 124 3.62 7.56 18.30
N ARG A 125 2.71 7.92 17.42
CA ARG A 125 2.14 9.27 17.37
C ARG A 125 0.92 9.45 18.25
N GLN A 126 0.50 8.41 18.89
CA GLN A 126 -0.69 8.46 19.74
C GLN A 126 -0.45 9.24 21.03
#